data_1f5c75490037e0b21eb3e5027c47ac9f
#
_entry.id   1f5c75490037e0b21eb3e5027c47ac9f
#
_cell.length_a   1.000
_cell.length_b   1.000
_cell.length_c   1.000
_cell.angle_alpha   90.00
_cell.angle_beta   90.00
_cell.angle_gamma   90.00
#
_symmetry.space_group_name_H-M   'P 1'
#
loop_
_entity.id
_entity.type
_entity.pdbx_description
1 polymer ?
#
loop_
_entity_poly.entity_id
_entity_poly.type
_entity_poly.pdbx_seq_one_letter_code
_entity_poly.pdbx_strand_id
1 'polypeptide(L)'
;MYVWLGIDLDSQLHQLKTVRDNARKQLGMPVDNPNFPMHVSLKISFELADDLVPQLMEELCNYFATLHPFDIFVDKPELHPNISWLLYKPCVELQNISTHLNNYLLKNYNVPLHEYDTDFKYHSTLFLDGTPEQIAKGFDVITQYNMPQKVTANTFCIGLSNTGANYTYIVVKRVVVE
;
A
#
# COMPACT_ATOMS: atom_id res chain seq x y z
N MET A 1 5.96 14.18 11.19
CA MET A 1 4.91 13.67 10.28
C MET A 1 5.30 12.29 9.79
N TYR A 2 4.36 11.33 9.76
CA TYR A 2 4.59 10.03 9.12
C TYR A 2 4.22 10.11 7.64
N VAL A 3 5.09 9.56 6.79
CA VAL A 3 4.93 9.54 5.32
C VAL A 3 4.75 8.10 4.84
N TRP A 4 3.79 7.88 3.98
CA TRP A 4 3.54 6.63 3.27
C TRP A 4 3.64 6.85 1.77
N LEU A 5 4.28 5.91 1.07
CA LEU A 5 4.44 5.91 -0.39
C LEU A 5 3.88 4.62 -0.97
N GLY A 6 3.01 4.72 -1.96
CA GLY A 6 2.39 3.54 -2.55
C GLY A 6 1.76 3.77 -3.91
N ILE A 7 1.17 2.70 -4.43
CA ILE A 7 0.41 2.65 -5.68
C ILE A 7 -1.06 2.47 -5.32
N ASP A 8 -1.92 3.38 -5.81
CA ASP A 8 -3.37 3.29 -5.65
C ASP A 8 -3.95 2.29 -6.66
N LEU A 9 -4.66 1.28 -6.16
CA LEU A 9 -5.28 0.24 -6.95
C LEU A 9 -6.82 0.22 -6.81
N ASP A 10 -7.41 1.25 -6.17
CA ASP A 10 -8.85 1.29 -5.88
C ASP A 10 -9.72 1.11 -7.12
N SER A 11 -9.36 1.75 -8.23
CA SER A 11 -10.13 1.66 -9.47
C SER A 11 -10.17 0.26 -10.06
N GLN A 12 -9.12 -0.53 -9.86
CA GLN A 12 -8.98 -1.89 -10.42
C GLN A 12 -9.41 -2.98 -9.43
N LEU A 13 -9.33 -2.69 -8.14
CA LEU A 13 -9.70 -3.61 -7.05
C LEU A 13 -11.00 -3.21 -6.34
N HIS A 14 -11.82 -2.31 -6.91
CA HIS A 14 -13.03 -1.79 -6.26
C HIS A 14 -14.03 -2.87 -5.87
N GLN A 15 -14.19 -3.91 -6.70
CA GLN A 15 -15.06 -5.05 -6.40
C GLN A 15 -14.53 -5.86 -5.23
N LEU A 16 -13.22 -6.15 -5.23
CA LEU A 16 -12.56 -6.84 -4.11
C LEU A 16 -12.67 -6.02 -2.81
N LYS A 17 -12.45 -4.71 -2.89
CA LYS A 17 -12.66 -3.79 -1.76
C LYS A 17 -14.09 -3.86 -1.23
N THR A 18 -15.08 -3.85 -2.11
CA THR A 18 -16.49 -3.98 -1.73
C THR A 18 -16.77 -5.30 -1.01
N VAL A 19 -16.26 -6.43 -1.52
CA VAL A 19 -16.41 -7.76 -0.88
C VAL A 19 -15.74 -7.74 0.50
N ARG A 20 -14.53 -7.23 0.61
CA ARG A 20 -13.79 -7.08 1.85
C ARG A 20 -14.55 -6.23 2.88
N ASP A 21 -15.00 -5.06 2.48
CA ASP A 21 -15.68 -4.12 3.39
C ASP A 21 -17.02 -4.67 3.88
N ASN A 22 -17.76 -5.40 3.04
CA ASN A 22 -18.96 -6.13 3.45
C ASN A 22 -18.65 -7.24 4.45
N ALA A 23 -17.59 -8.02 4.22
CA ALA A 23 -17.15 -9.05 5.15
C ALA A 23 -16.73 -8.45 6.50
N ARG A 24 -15.97 -7.34 6.50
CA ARG A 24 -15.59 -6.61 7.73
C ARG A 24 -16.83 -6.19 8.53
N LYS A 25 -17.83 -5.61 7.85
CA LYS A 25 -19.08 -5.18 8.48
C LYS A 25 -19.85 -6.38 9.09
N GLN A 26 -19.97 -7.49 8.36
CA GLN A 26 -20.66 -8.69 8.84
C GLN A 26 -19.96 -9.35 10.03
N LEU A 27 -18.64 -9.26 10.09
CA LEU A 27 -17.82 -9.82 11.16
C LEU A 27 -17.63 -8.87 12.35
N GLY A 28 -18.22 -7.66 12.31
CA GLY A 28 -18.06 -6.65 13.36
C GLY A 28 -16.62 -6.13 13.52
N MET A 29 -15.84 -6.18 12.45
CA MET A 29 -14.48 -5.63 12.43
C MET A 29 -14.52 -4.09 12.32
N PRO A 30 -13.47 -3.39 12.79
CA PRO A 30 -13.34 -1.95 12.57
C PRO A 30 -13.45 -1.59 11.08
N VAL A 31 -14.11 -0.48 10.80
CA VAL A 31 -14.22 0.03 9.42
C VAL A 31 -12.85 0.58 9.00
N ASP A 32 -12.41 0.19 7.80
CA ASP A 32 -11.21 0.79 7.20
C ASP A 32 -11.40 2.28 6.95
N ASN A 33 -10.28 2.99 6.87
CA ASN A 33 -10.29 4.38 6.42
C ASN A 33 -10.82 4.46 4.99
N PRO A 34 -12.02 5.03 4.75
CA PRO A 34 -12.63 5.06 3.42
C PRO A 34 -11.83 5.90 2.41
N ASN A 35 -10.95 6.78 2.93
CA ASN A 35 -10.11 7.66 2.10
C ASN A 35 -8.73 7.06 1.81
N PHE A 36 -8.44 5.86 2.33
CA PHE A 36 -7.19 5.17 2.06
C PHE A 36 -7.44 4.04 1.05
N PRO A 37 -6.73 4.03 -0.09
CA PRO A 37 -7.03 3.10 -1.18
C PRO A 37 -6.62 1.66 -0.87
N MET A 38 -7.17 0.71 -1.62
CA MET A 38 -6.47 -0.56 -1.86
C MET A 38 -5.15 -0.22 -2.55
N HIS A 39 -4.03 -0.69 -2.01
CA HIS A 39 -2.73 -0.19 -2.43
C HIS A 39 -1.64 -1.24 -2.36
N VAL A 40 -0.54 -0.98 -3.04
CA VAL A 40 0.76 -1.60 -2.78
C VAL A 40 1.68 -0.53 -2.19
N SER A 41 2.26 -0.79 -1.03
CA SER A 41 3.30 0.08 -0.47
C SER A 41 4.61 -0.09 -1.24
N LEU A 42 5.31 1.01 -1.46
CA LEU A 42 6.62 1.06 -2.14
C LEU A 42 7.79 1.19 -1.15
N LYS A 43 7.48 1.61 0.06
CA LYS A 43 8.38 1.80 1.19
C LYS A 43 7.60 1.59 2.47
N ILE A 44 8.21 1.01 3.50
CA ILE A 44 7.65 1.04 4.85
C ILE A 44 7.50 2.50 5.28
N SER A 45 6.36 2.84 5.85
CA SER A 45 6.10 4.21 6.31
C SER A 45 7.16 4.67 7.31
N PHE A 46 7.55 5.94 7.21
CA PHE A 46 8.64 6.52 7.97
C PHE A 46 8.27 7.88 8.54
N GLU A 47 8.96 8.27 9.59
CA GLU A 47 8.82 9.59 10.18
C GLU A 47 9.78 10.58 9.51
N LEU A 48 9.28 11.81 9.27
CA LEU A 48 10.05 12.92 8.73
C LEU A 48 9.69 14.21 9.49
N ALA A 49 10.67 15.10 9.64
CA ALA A 49 10.43 16.43 10.20
C ALA A 49 9.44 17.21 9.33
N ASP A 50 8.50 17.92 9.97
CA ASP A 50 7.36 18.54 9.26
C ASP A 50 7.79 19.58 8.24
N ASP A 51 8.88 20.31 8.51
CA ASP A 51 9.45 21.32 7.62
C ASP A 51 10.08 20.74 6.35
N LEU A 52 10.45 19.46 6.35
CA LEU A 52 11.00 18.75 5.19
C LEU A 52 9.92 18.12 4.31
N VAL A 53 8.70 17.92 4.81
CA VAL A 53 7.63 17.26 4.08
C VAL A 53 7.26 17.95 2.76
N PRO A 54 7.12 19.29 2.69
CA PRO A 54 6.77 19.96 1.44
C PRO A 54 7.81 19.74 0.32
N GLN A 55 9.10 19.83 0.67
CA GLN A 55 10.18 19.57 -0.28
C GLN A 55 10.17 18.13 -0.78
N LEU A 56 10.09 17.16 0.14
CA LEU A 56 10.01 15.75 -0.23
C LEU A 56 8.82 15.47 -1.15
N MET A 57 7.66 16.05 -0.86
CA MET A 57 6.46 15.86 -1.69
C MET A 57 6.66 16.37 -3.13
N GLU A 58 7.28 17.54 -3.32
CA GLU A 58 7.57 18.08 -4.64
C GLU A 58 8.53 17.16 -5.41
N GLU A 59 9.62 16.74 -4.77
CA GLU A 59 10.64 15.87 -5.37
C GLU A 59 10.07 14.51 -5.76
N LEU A 60 9.23 13.90 -4.87
CA LEU A 60 8.58 12.62 -5.17
C LEU A 60 7.52 12.75 -6.27
N CYS A 61 6.75 13.84 -6.33
CA CYS A 61 5.83 14.08 -7.43
C CYS A 61 6.58 14.18 -8.76
N ASN A 62 7.70 14.90 -8.79
CA ASN A 62 8.54 15.00 -9.98
C ASN A 62 9.11 13.64 -10.39
N TYR A 63 9.60 12.84 -9.43
CA TYR A 63 10.07 11.48 -9.70
C TYR A 63 8.95 10.58 -10.23
N PHE A 64 7.80 10.52 -9.57
CA PHE A 64 6.69 9.69 -10.00
C PHE A 64 6.19 10.07 -11.40
N ALA A 65 6.20 11.36 -11.75
CA ALA A 65 5.83 11.81 -13.09
C ALA A 65 6.77 11.34 -14.22
N THR A 66 7.98 10.85 -13.87
CA THR A 66 8.91 10.24 -14.86
C THR A 66 8.68 8.75 -15.08
N LEU A 67 7.85 8.12 -14.27
CA LEU A 67 7.56 6.69 -14.38
C LEU A 67 6.57 6.43 -15.52
N HIS A 68 6.56 5.18 -15.99
CA HIS A 68 5.57 4.69 -16.94
C HIS A 68 4.67 3.66 -16.28
N PRO A 69 3.44 3.48 -16.77
CA PRO A 69 2.56 2.40 -16.28
C PRO A 69 3.21 1.04 -16.50
N PHE A 70 2.98 0.12 -15.56
CA PHE A 70 3.44 -1.27 -15.69
C PHE A 70 2.45 -2.23 -15.02
N ASP A 71 2.47 -3.48 -15.46
CA ASP A 71 1.58 -4.52 -14.92
C ASP A 71 2.21 -5.18 -13.68
N ILE A 72 1.40 -5.34 -12.64
CA ILE A 72 1.72 -6.10 -11.42
C ILE A 72 0.85 -7.35 -11.43
N PHE A 73 1.46 -8.52 -11.42
CA PHE A 73 0.73 -9.78 -11.43
C PHE A 73 0.35 -10.20 -10.01
N VAL A 74 -0.92 -10.53 -9.83
CA VAL A 74 -1.42 -11.11 -8.59
C VAL A 74 -0.82 -12.51 -8.43
N ASP A 75 -0.34 -12.81 -7.22
CA ASP A 75 0.18 -14.14 -6.88
C ASP A 75 -0.93 -14.95 -6.20
N LYS A 76 -1.20 -14.66 -4.94
CA LYS A 76 -2.20 -15.38 -4.13
C LYS A 76 -2.64 -14.54 -2.92
N PRO A 77 -3.82 -14.79 -2.37
CA PRO A 77 -4.11 -14.35 -1.01
C PRO A 77 -3.30 -15.19 -0.01
N GLU A 78 -2.88 -14.57 1.09
CA GLU A 78 -2.12 -15.23 2.16
C GLU A 78 -2.64 -14.81 3.54
N LEU A 79 -2.84 -15.81 4.41
CA LEU A 79 -3.33 -15.61 5.78
C LEU A 79 -2.18 -15.72 6.78
N HIS A 80 -2.10 -14.73 7.66
CA HIS A 80 -1.24 -14.73 8.84
C HIS A 80 -2.11 -14.57 10.11
N PRO A 81 -1.59 -14.83 11.31
CA PRO A 81 -2.40 -14.82 12.55
C PRO A 81 -3.19 -13.54 12.79
N ASN A 82 -2.60 -12.38 12.44
CA ASN A 82 -3.16 -11.05 12.75
C ASN A 82 -3.38 -10.18 11.51
N ILE A 83 -3.16 -10.72 10.31
CA ILE A 83 -3.29 -9.98 9.05
C ILE A 83 -3.50 -10.94 7.89
N SER A 84 -4.18 -10.49 6.84
CA SER A 84 -4.18 -11.19 5.56
C SER A 84 -3.89 -10.26 4.41
N TRP A 85 -3.23 -10.79 3.41
CA TRP A 85 -2.71 -10.07 2.26
C TRP A 85 -3.20 -10.64 0.94
N LEU A 86 -3.29 -9.78 -0.07
CA LEU A 86 -3.22 -10.17 -1.47
C LEU A 86 -1.78 -9.93 -1.92
N LEU A 87 -1.03 -11.00 -2.14
CA LEU A 87 0.36 -10.92 -2.58
C LEU A 87 0.46 -10.68 -4.08
N TYR A 88 1.51 -9.98 -4.45
CA TYR A 88 1.90 -9.74 -5.84
C TYR A 88 3.24 -10.38 -6.15
N LYS A 89 3.38 -10.86 -7.38
CA LYS A 89 4.66 -11.38 -7.87
C LYS A 89 5.67 -10.23 -7.95
N PRO A 90 6.89 -10.42 -7.48
CA PRO A 90 7.95 -9.46 -7.68
C PRO A 90 8.13 -9.16 -9.17
N CYS A 91 8.27 -7.89 -9.52
CA CYS A 91 8.66 -7.45 -10.86
C CYS A 91 9.80 -6.43 -10.76
N VAL A 92 10.53 -6.28 -11.83
CA VAL A 92 11.73 -5.42 -11.87
C VAL A 92 11.38 -3.95 -11.62
N GLU A 93 10.22 -3.50 -12.09
CA GLU A 93 9.74 -2.13 -11.92
C GLU A 93 9.50 -1.81 -10.44
N LEU A 94 8.76 -2.65 -9.72
CA LEU A 94 8.53 -2.47 -8.27
C LEU A 94 9.85 -2.46 -7.50
N GLN A 95 10.76 -3.40 -7.82
CA GLN A 95 12.05 -3.49 -7.15
C GLN A 95 12.91 -2.24 -7.40
N ASN A 96 12.96 -1.77 -8.66
CA ASN A 96 13.72 -0.57 -9.02
C ASN A 96 13.17 0.68 -8.32
N ILE A 97 11.85 0.85 -8.29
CA ILE A 97 11.20 2.00 -7.62
C ILE A 97 11.48 1.94 -6.12
N SER A 98 11.27 0.81 -5.46
CA SER A 98 11.52 0.67 -4.01
C SER A 98 13.00 0.89 -3.68
N THR A 99 13.91 0.34 -4.47
CA THR A 99 15.36 0.54 -4.31
C THR A 99 15.74 2.01 -4.49
N HIS A 100 15.20 2.66 -5.52
CA HIS A 100 15.44 4.09 -5.75
C HIS A 100 14.95 4.93 -4.57
N LEU A 101 13.72 4.73 -4.12
CA LEU A 101 13.13 5.44 -2.99
C LEU A 101 13.94 5.25 -1.70
N ASN A 102 14.34 4.01 -1.39
CA ASN A 102 15.15 3.71 -0.22
C ASN A 102 16.50 4.44 -0.24
N ASN A 103 17.21 4.38 -1.37
CA ASN A 103 18.51 5.06 -1.54
C ASN A 103 18.36 6.58 -1.50
N TYR A 104 17.33 7.10 -2.16
CA TYR A 104 17.05 8.53 -2.22
C TYR A 104 16.74 9.10 -0.82
N LEU A 105 15.85 8.45 -0.09
CA LEU A 105 15.42 8.87 1.25
C LEU A 105 16.55 8.75 2.28
N LEU A 106 17.34 7.68 2.21
CA LEU A 106 18.51 7.53 3.07
C LEU A 106 19.53 8.65 2.81
N LYS A 107 19.85 8.92 1.56
CA LYS A 107 20.90 9.89 1.18
C LYS A 107 20.49 11.33 1.46
N ASN A 108 19.26 11.72 1.16
CA ASN A 108 18.85 13.13 1.14
C ASN A 108 18.07 13.55 2.40
N TYR A 109 17.43 12.59 3.08
CA TYR A 109 16.57 12.83 4.23
C TYR A 109 16.99 12.07 5.48
N ASN A 110 18.08 11.29 5.39
CA ASN A 110 18.59 10.47 6.49
C ASN A 110 17.53 9.48 7.05
N VAL A 111 16.59 9.05 6.20
CA VAL A 111 15.58 8.03 6.54
C VAL A 111 16.23 6.65 6.43
N PRO A 112 16.37 5.91 7.54
CA PRO A 112 17.03 4.61 7.52
C PRO A 112 16.21 3.56 6.78
N LEU A 113 16.89 2.49 6.35
CA LEU A 113 16.22 1.28 5.89
C LEU A 113 15.52 0.61 7.07
N HIS A 114 14.28 0.20 6.86
CA HIS A 114 13.59 -0.69 7.77
C HIS A 114 13.99 -2.15 7.47
N GLU A 115 13.90 -3.04 8.45
CA GLU A 115 14.24 -4.47 8.27
C GLU A 115 13.48 -5.13 7.12
N TYR A 116 12.21 -4.74 6.91
CA TYR A 116 11.38 -5.25 5.81
C TYR A 116 11.66 -4.59 4.45
N ASP A 117 12.44 -3.53 4.36
CA ASP A 117 12.79 -2.91 3.07
C ASP A 117 13.77 -3.77 2.25
N THR A 118 14.49 -4.70 2.90
CA THR A 118 15.49 -5.56 2.25
C THR A 118 14.89 -6.80 1.59
N ASP A 119 13.76 -7.29 2.10
CA ASP A 119 12.98 -8.42 1.53
C ASP A 119 11.51 -8.02 1.45
N PHE A 120 11.25 -6.97 0.68
CA PHE A 120 9.94 -6.35 0.65
C PHE A 120 8.92 -7.24 -0.09
N LYS A 121 7.90 -7.70 0.65
CA LYS A 121 6.78 -8.45 0.08
C LYS A 121 5.70 -7.48 -0.39
N TYR A 122 5.58 -7.30 -1.69
CA TYR A 122 4.55 -6.48 -2.28
C TYR A 122 3.17 -7.09 -2.06
N HIS A 123 2.30 -6.36 -1.38
CA HIS A 123 0.96 -6.84 -1.05
C HIS A 123 -0.04 -5.69 -0.90
N SER A 124 -1.31 -6.02 -1.04
CA SER A 124 -2.43 -5.21 -0.53
C SER A 124 -2.97 -5.86 0.73
N THR A 125 -3.16 -5.09 1.79
CA THR A 125 -3.78 -5.59 3.02
C THR A 125 -5.26 -5.85 2.77
N LEU A 126 -5.70 -7.07 3.07
CA LEU A 126 -7.10 -7.48 3.00
C LEU A 126 -7.79 -7.28 4.35
N PHE A 127 -7.28 -7.90 5.39
CA PHE A 127 -7.81 -7.76 6.75
C PHE A 127 -6.70 -7.48 7.75
N LEU A 128 -6.95 -6.51 8.61
CA LEU A 128 -6.13 -6.05 9.72
C LEU A 128 -7.06 -5.55 10.82
N ASP A 129 -6.57 -5.37 12.04
CA ASP A 129 -7.31 -4.81 13.18
C ASP A 129 -8.56 -5.61 13.60
N GLY A 130 -8.55 -6.92 13.38
CA GLY A 130 -9.53 -7.88 13.85
C GLY A 130 -8.93 -8.93 14.78
N THR A 131 -9.79 -9.73 15.42
CA THR A 131 -9.30 -10.93 16.09
C THR A 131 -8.81 -11.95 15.04
N PRO A 132 -7.90 -12.89 15.41
CA PRO A 132 -7.45 -13.94 14.48
C PRO A 132 -8.60 -14.70 13.83
N GLU A 133 -9.68 -14.97 14.58
CA GLU A 133 -10.86 -15.65 14.06
C GLU A 133 -11.63 -14.80 13.04
N GLN A 134 -11.78 -13.49 13.29
CA GLN A 134 -12.43 -12.57 12.35
C GLN A 134 -11.62 -12.46 11.05
N ILE A 135 -10.29 -12.37 11.16
CA ILE A 135 -9.39 -12.28 10.01
C ILE A 135 -9.45 -13.57 9.17
N ALA A 136 -9.44 -14.76 9.83
CA ALA A 136 -9.57 -16.04 9.14
C ALA A 136 -10.92 -16.16 8.41
N LYS A 137 -12.03 -15.81 9.06
CA LYS A 137 -13.37 -15.83 8.42
C LYS A 137 -13.47 -14.84 7.25
N GLY A 138 -12.89 -13.65 7.40
CA GLY A 138 -12.82 -12.67 6.31
C GLY A 138 -12.00 -13.19 5.13
N PHE A 139 -10.88 -13.83 5.42
CA PHE A 139 -10.01 -14.47 4.42
C PHE A 139 -10.76 -15.57 3.64
N ASP A 140 -11.54 -16.43 4.32
CA ASP A 140 -12.35 -17.46 3.66
C ASP A 140 -13.35 -16.85 2.66
N VAL A 141 -13.95 -15.70 2.98
CA VAL A 141 -14.82 -14.97 2.03
C VAL A 141 -14.03 -14.50 0.81
N ILE A 142 -12.84 -13.95 1.02
CA ILE A 142 -12.01 -13.42 -0.06
C ILE A 142 -11.48 -14.54 -0.97
N THR A 143 -11.15 -15.71 -0.45
CA THR A 143 -10.65 -16.84 -1.27
C THR A 143 -11.69 -17.40 -2.23
N GLN A 144 -12.98 -17.12 -2.01
CA GLN A 144 -14.07 -17.48 -2.92
C GLN A 144 -14.27 -16.46 -4.05
N TYR A 145 -13.64 -15.28 -3.94
CA TYR A 145 -13.73 -14.25 -4.96
C TYR A 145 -12.77 -14.55 -6.13
N ASN A 146 -13.24 -14.31 -7.36
CA ASN A 146 -12.41 -14.47 -8.55
C ASN A 146 -11.43 -13.29 -8.65
N MET A 147 -10.20 -13.49 -8.18
CA MET A 147 -9.16 -12.46 -8.19
C MET A 147 -8.76 -12.06 -9.60
N PRO A 148 -8.48 -10.77 -9.86
CA PRO A 148 -7.86 -10.37 -11.11
C PRO A 148 -6.48 -11.03 -11.24
N GLN A 149 -6.07 -11.37 -12.44
CA GLN A 149 -4.74 -11.94 -12.68
C GLN A 149 -3.62 -10.88 -12.58
N LYS A 150 -3.95 -9.64 -12.90
CA LYS A 150 -3.03 -8.50 -12.87
C LYS A 150 -3.76 -7.20 -12.58
N VAL A 151 -3.01 -6.23 -12.13
CA VAL A 151 -3.39 -4.83 -11.98
C VAL A 151 -2.32 -3.94 -12.64
N THR A 152 -2.67 -2.75 -13.06
CA THR A 152 -1.70 -1.81 -13.67
C THR A 152 -1.33 -0.72 -12.67
N ALA A 153 -0.05 -0.57 -12.39
CA ALA A 153 0.51 0.52 -11.59
C ALA A 153 0.59 1.77 -12.46
N ASN A 154 -0.35 2.67 -12.30
CA ASN A 154 -0.39 3.95 -13.02
C ASN A 154 -0.72 5.15 -12.13
N THR A 155 -0.97 4.93 -10.85
CA THR A 155 -1.32 6.00 -9.90
C THR A 155 -0.47 5.86 -8.65
N PHE A 156 0.52 6.74 -8.53
CA PHE A 156 1.46 6.79 -7.40
C PHE A 156 0.96 7.78 -6.36
N CYS A 157 1.05 7.40 -5.08
CA CYS A 157 0.47 8.17 -3.99
C CYS A 157 1.46 8.50 -2.89
N ILE A 158 1.26 9.68 -2.30
CA ILE A 158 1.89 10.09 -1.04
C ILE A 158 0.77 10.26 -0.02
N GLY A 159 0.87 9.57 1.10
CA GLY A 159 -0.02 9.69 2.24
C GLY A 159 0.71 10.24 3.47
N LEU A 160 0.01 11.03 4.26
CA LEU A 160 0.51 11.60 5.50
C LEU A 160 -0.34 11.18 6.69
N SER A 161 0.31 11.02 7.85
CA SER A 161 -0.34 10.75 9.13
C SER A 161 0.40 11.45 10.28
N ASN A 162 -0.33 11.94 11.26
CA ASN A 162 0.26 12.50 12.48
C ASN A 162 0.68 11.42 13.49
N THR A 163 0.15 10.21 13.39
CA THR A 163 0.35 9.15 14.39
C THR A 163 1.06 7.91 13.85
N GLY A 164 1.14 7.75 12.52
CA GLY A 164 1.68 6.56 11.87
C GLY A 164 0.77 5.33 11.93
N ALA A 165 -0.39 5.40 12.60
CA ALA A 165 -1.34 4.31 12.62
C ALA A 165 -2.02 4.14 11.25
N ASN A 166 -2.21 2.90 10.77
CA ASN A 166 -2.68 2.60 9.42
C ASN A 166 -3.98 3.31 9.03
N TYR A 167 -4.93 3.43 9.98
CA TYR A 167 -6.23 4.08 9.75
C TYR A 167 -6.18 5.62 9.74
N THR A 168 -5.04 6.24 10.00
CA THR A 168 -4.88 7.70 10.10
C THR A 168 -4.24 8.34 8.88
N TYR A 169 -3.76 7.54 7.92
CA TYR A 169 -3.18 8.09 6.69
C TYR A 169 -4.24 8.72 5.79
N ILE A 170 -3.90 9.89 5.27
CA ILE A 170 -4.68 10.61 4.26
C ILE A 170 -3.80 10.74 3.02
N VAL A 171 -4.30 10.29 1.87
CA VAL A 171 -3.61 10.52 0.60
C VAL A 171 -3.70 12.01 0.25
N VAL A 172 -2.57 12.67 0.22
CA VAL A 172 -2.45 14.11 -0.05
C VAL A 172 -2.02 14.42 -1.48
N LYS A 173 -1.42 13.45 -2.15
CA LYS A 173 -1.03 13.56 -3.57
C LYS A 173 -1.28 12.25 -4.30
N ARG A 174 -1.75 12.38 -5.55
CA ARG A 174 -1.80 11.32 -6.56
C ARG A 174 -1.13 11.83 -7.83
N VAL A 175 -0.21 11.03 -8.36
CA VAL A 175 0.45 11.26 -9.65
C VAL A 175 0.01 10.13 -10.57
N VAL A 176 -0.76 10.48 -11.60
CA VAL A 176 -1.22 9.55 -12.64
C VAL A 176 -0.23 9.62 -13.79
N VAL A 177 0.22 8.46 -14.25
CA VAL A 177 1.13 8.32 -15.40
C VAL A 177 0.43 7.60 -16.54
N GLU A 178 0.77 7.96 -17.79
CA GLU A 178 0.15 7.46 -19.03
C GLU A 178 1.15 6.65 -19.87
#